data_970608f4791b2f4aaf3ad6ea6747914e
#
_entry.id   970608f4791b2f4aaf3ad6ea6747914e
#
_cell.length_a   1.000
_cell.length_b   1.000
_cell.length_c   1.000
_cell.angle_alpha   90.00
_cell.angle_beta   90.00
_cell.angle_gamma   90.00
#
_symmetry.space_group_name_H-M   'P 1'
#
loop_
_entity.id
_entity.type
_entity.pdbx_description
1 polymer ?
#
loop_
_entity_poly.entity_id
_entity_poly.type
_entity_poly.pdbx_seq_one_letter_code
_entity_poly.pdbx_strand_id
1 'polypeptide(L)'
;MTDIKSAFQNGKAFIPFVTAGDPDLETTEKLLIEMSKNGADIIEIGIPFSDPIAEGVVIQEADLRSLSAGTTTDKIFDMVKRIRPQIDAVLAVMTYMNPIFVYGTERFMAKCQECGISAVIVPDTPYEEKHELTDYSGKYGIDVISLIAPTSHERIKMIAKEAEGFVYCVSSMGVTGVRSEITTDVGEMVRLVKSVKDIPCAIGFGISTP
;
A
#
# COMPACT_ATOMS: atom_id res chain seq x y z
N MET A 1 -12.15 2.54 13.13
CA MET A 1 -11.21 2.19 12.06
C MET A 1 -11.00 0.69 12.10
N THR A 2 -11.00 0.01 10.99
CA THR A 2 -10.83 -1.44 10.95
C THR A 2 -9.34 -1.76 11.06
N ASP A 3 -8.95 -2.63 12.00
CA ASP A 3 -7.56 -3.08 12.12
C ASP A 3 -7.17 -3.83 10.83
N ILE A 4 -6.08 -3.44 10.19
CA ILE A 4 -5.63 -4.06 8.93
C ILE A 4 -5.32 -5.56 9.11
N LYS A 5 -4.94 -5.99 10.31
CA LYS A 5 -4.71 -7.40 10.64
C LYS A 5 -5.98 -8.25 10.53
N SER A 6 -7.17 -7.62 10.65
CA SER A 6 -8.43 -8.34 10.52
C SER A 6 -8.62 -8.98 9.13
N ALA A 7 -8.03 -8.38 8.10
CA ALA A 7 -8.06 -8.91 6.73
C ALA A 7 -7.38 -10.29 6.57
N PHE A 8 -6.52 -10.67 7.51
CA PHE A 8 -5.78 -11.94 7.47
C PHE A 8 -6.35 -13.04 8.37
N GLN A 9 -7.47 -12.77 9.07
CA GLN A 9 -8.02 -13.72 10.05
C GLN A 9 -8.69 -14.93 9.39
N ASN A 10 -9.18 -14.78 8.16
CA ASN A 10 -9.90 -15.84 7.44
C ASN A 10 -9.01 -16.62 6.45
N GLY A 11 -7.69 -16.46 6.52
CA GLY A 11 -6.75 -17.12 5.63
C GLY A 11 -5.91 -16.15 4.82
N LYS A 12 -5.73 -16.44 3.53
CA LYS A 12 -4.98 -15.57 2.63
C LYS A 12 -5.82 -14.33 2.27
N ALA A 13 -5.28 -13.14 2.46
CA ALA A 13 -5.92 -11.89 2.04
C ALA A 13 -5.71 -11.63 0.55
N PHE A 14 -6.76 -11.23 -0.14
CA PHE A 14 -6.68 -10.70 -1.50
C PHE A 14 -6.56 -9.16 -1.45
N ILE A 15 -5.46 -8.65 -2.00
CA ILE A 15 -5.06 -7.24 -1.90
C ILE A 15 -4.88 -6.65 -3.31
N PRO A 16 -5.95 -6.17 -3.97
CA PRO A 16 -5.85 -5.51 -5.26
C PRO A 16 -5.36 -4.06 -5.12
N PHE A 17 -4.60 -3.60 -6.14
CA PHE A 17 -4.13 -2.23 -6.30
C PHE A 17 -4.88 -1.53 -7.43
N VAL A 18 -5.14 -0.23 -7.27
CA VAL A 18 -5.68 0.64 -8.33
C VAL A 18 -5.09 2.04 -8.24
N THR A 19 -4.64 2.60 -9.36
CA THR A 19 -4.26 4.02 -9.45
C THR A 19 -5.53 4.89 -9.39
N ALA A 20 -5.64 5.73 -8.36
CA ALA A 20 -6.79 6.60 -8.21
C ALA A 20 -6.83 7.67 -9.31
N GLY A 21 -7.99 7.83 -9.95
CA GLY A 21 -8.21 8.81 -11.02
C GLY A 21 -7.84 8.31 -12.41
N ASP A 22 -7.53 7.03 -12.60
CA ASP A 22 -7.29 6.44 -13.90
C ASP A 22 -8.52 5.65 -14.39
N PRO A 23 -9.16 6.01 -15.51
CA PRO A 23 -8.99 7.25 -16.29
C PRO A 23 -9.60 8.49 -15.61
N ASP A 24 -10.43 8.31 -14.59
CA ASP A 24 -11.08 9.36 -13.81
C ASP A 24 -11.49 8.85 -12.40
N LEU A 25 -11.83 9.79 -11.51
CA LEU A 25 -12.22 9.46 -10.14
C LEU A 25 -13.58 8.75 -10.05
N GLU A 26 -14.50 8.97 -10.97
CA GLU A 26 -15.80 8.29 -10.98
C GLU A 26 -15.63 6.80 -11.28
N THR A 27 -14.75 6.46 -12.22
CA THR A 27 -14.38 5.08 -12.52
C THR A 27 -13.69 4.43 -11.33
N THR A 28 -12.74 5.12 -10.70
CA THR A 28 -12.08 4.64 -9.48
C THR A 28 -13.08 4.34 -8.36
N GLU A 29 -14.03 5.25 -8.12
CA GLU A 29 -15.10 5.06 -7.13
C GLU A 29 -15.86 3.75 -7.35
N LYS A 30 -16.30 3.50 -8.58
CA LYS A 30 -17.02 2.27 -8.96
C LYS A 30 -16.14 1.03 -8.76
N LEU A 31 -14.87 1.11 -9.14
CA LEU A 31 -13.92 -0.01 -8.98
C LEU A 31 -13.71 -0.36 -7.51
N LEU A 32 -13.48 0.62 -6.63
CA LEU A 32 -13.28 0.38 -5.20
C LEU A 32 -14.49 -0.31 -4.56
N ILE A 33 -15.71 0.15 -4.91
CA ILE A 33 -16.94 -0.45 -4.42
C ILE A 33 -17.09 -1.89 -4.93
N GLU A 34 -16.84 -2.13 -6.22
CA GLU A 34 -16.97 -3.47 -6.80
C GLU A 34 -15.87 -4.42 -6.33
N MET A 35 -14.64 -3.98 -6.15
CA MET A 35 -13.57 -4.78 -5.54
C MET A 35 -13.96 -5.26 -4.14
N SER A 36 -14.47 -4.36 -3.29
CA SER A 36 -14.92 -4.70 -1.95
C SER A 36 -16.06 -5.73 -1.96
N LYS A 37 -17.07 -5.56 -2.83
CA LYS A 37 -18.18 -6.51 -2.97
C LYS A 37 -17.76 -7.89 -3.48
N ASN A 38 -16.67 -7.96 -4.24
CA ASN A 38 -16.17 -9.19 -4.87
C ASN A 38 -15.00 -9.83 -4.13
N GLY A 39 -14.83 -9.52 -2.85
CA GLY A 39 -13.95 -10.27 -1.95
C GLY A 39 -12.54 -9.71 -1.81
N ALA A 40 -12.31 -8.45 -2.14
CA ALA A 40 -11.07 -7.79 -1.71
C ALA A 40 -11.08 -7.63 -0.18
N ASP A 41 -10.03 -8.11 0.48
CA ASP A 41 -9.85 -7.97 1.94
C ASP A 41 -9.21 -6.62 2.28
N ILE A 42 -8.20 -6.21 1.49
CA ILE A 42 -7.57 -4.89 1.54
C ILE A 42 -7.59 -4.32 0.13
N ILE A 43 -7.81 -3.02 -0.03
CA ILE A 43 -7.66 -2.35 -1.32
C ILE A 43 -6.57 -1.30 -1.19
N GLU A 44 -5.55 -1.40 -2.04
CA GLU A 44 -4.48 -0.43 -2.15
C GLU A 44 -4.84 0.66 -3.16
N ILE A 45 -4.99 1.88 -2.67
CA ILE A 45 -5.31 3.07 -3.48
C ILE A 45 -4.01 3.80 -3.80
N GLY A 46 -3.54 3.71 -5.04
CA GLY A 46 -2.38 4.45 -5.51
C GLY A 46 -2.70 5.94 -5.67
N ILE A 47 -2.01 6.79 -4.96
CA ILE A 47 -2.05 8.24 -5.19
C ILE A 47 -1.06 8.55 -6.30
N PRO A 48 -1.50 9.06 -7.46
CA PRO A 48 -0.64 9.24 -8.62
C PRO A 48 0.48 10.23 -8.34
N PHE A 49 1.67 9.93 -8.87
CA PHE A 49 2.85 10.76 -8.75
C PHE A 49 3.57 10.88 -10.09
N SER A 50 4.13 12.06 -10.38
CA SER A 50 4.80 12.34 -11.66
C SER A 50 6.16 11.64 -11.82
N ASP A 51 6.80 11.29 -10.70
CA ASP A 51 8.19 10.80 -10.69
C ASP A 51 8.37 9.51 -9.86
N PRO A 52 7.57 8.44 -10.13
CA PRO A 52 7.60 7.21 -9.35
C PRO A 52 8.88 6.41 -9.64
N ILE A 53 9.60 5.99 -8.60
CA ILE A 53 10.86 5.23 -8.75
C ILE A 53 10.68 3.72 -8.69
N ALA A 54 9.54 3.24 -8.18
CA ALA A 54 9.26 1.81 -8.01
C ALA A 54 8.24 1.26 -9.01
N GLU A 55 7.65 2.10 -9.86
CA GLU A 55 6.58 1.72 -10.77
C GLU A 55 7.08 1.33 -12.16
N GLY A 56 6.47 0.29 -12.73
CA GLY A 56 6.64 -0.08 -14.13
C GLY A 56 5.79 0.79 -15.05
N VAL A 57 6.03 0.65 -16.36
CA VAL A 57 5.44 1.50 -17.42
C VAL A 57 3.91 1.59 -17.32
N VAL A 58 3.23 0.48 -17.00
CA VAL A 58 1.76 0.42 -16.93
C VAL A 58 1.22 1.36 -15.85
N ILE A 59 1.81 1.33 -14.66
CA ILE A 59 1.39 2.19 -13.55
C ILE A 59 1.82 3.65 -13.81
N GLN A 60 3.02 3.87 -14.35
CA GLN A 60 3.45 5.23 -14.74
C GLN A 60 2.49 5.88 -15.74
N GLU A 61 2.02 5.11 -16.73
CA GLU A 61 1.01 5.60 -17.70
C GLU A 61 -0.34 5.86 -17.03
N ALA A 62 -0.75 5.03 -16.06
CA ALA A 62 -1.96 5.26 -15.28
C ALA A 62 -1.84 6.55 -14.44
N ASP A 63 -0.71 6.77 -13.80
CA ASP A 63 -0.42 8.01 -13.05
C ASP A 63 -0.50 9.23 -13.96
N LEU A 64 0.12 9.17 -15.15
CA LEU A 64 0.07 10.27 -16.12
C LEU A 64 -1.35 10.57 -16.60
N ARG A 65 -2.18 9.55 -16.87
CA ARG A 65 -3.60 9.76 -17.25
C ARG A 65 -4.37 10.43 -16.12
N SER A 66 -4.20 9.91 -14.89
CA SER A 66 -4.85 10.46 -13.70
C SER A 66 -4.46 11.91 -13.44
N LEU A 67 -3.17 12.22 -13.44
CA LEU A 67 -2.67 13.58 -13.23
C LEU A 67 -3.15 14.54 -14.34
N SER A 68 -3.16 14.07 -15.59
CA SER A 68 -3.66 14.84 -16.73
C SER A 68 -5.16 15.14 -16.65
N ALA A 69 -5.94 14.25 -16.03
CA ALA A 69 -7.35 14.46 -15.71
C ALA A 69 -7.57 15.41 -14.52
N GLY A 70 -6.49 15.93 -13.92
CA GLY A 70 -6.54 16.89 -12.81
C GLY A 70 -6.85 16.26 -11.45
N THR A 71 -6.48 14.98 -11.27
CA THR A 71 -6.55 14.32 -9.96
C THR A 71 -5.58 14.96 -8.98
N THR A 72 -6.03 15.15 -7.75
CA THR A 72 -5.23 15.66 -6.64
C THR A 72 -5.46 14.81 -5.39
N THR A 73 -4.53 14.85 -4.45
CA THR A 73 -4.64 14.12 -3.17
C THR A 73 -5.92 14.50 -2.42
N ASP A 74 -6.31 15.78 -2.38
CA ASP A 74 -7.56 16.20 -1.74
C ASP A 74 -8.79 15.58 -2.42
N LYS A 75 -8.84 15.57 -3.76
CA LYS A 75 -9.95 14.94 -4.49
C LYS A 75 -10.07 13.45 -4.24
N ILE A 76 -8.92 12.76 -4.08
CA ILE A 76 -8.88 11.33 -3.72
C ILE A 76 -9.45 11.15 -2.31
N PHE A 77 -9.00 11.91 -1.32
CA PHE A 77 -9.55 11.83 0.04
C PHE A 77 -11.05 12.14 0.08
N ASP A 78 -11.50 13.14 -0.65
CA ASP A 78 -12.93 13.48 -0.72
C ASP A 78 -13.76 12.34 -1.34
N MET A 79 -13.26 11.71 -2.40
CA MET A 79 -13.86 10.54 -3.03
C MET A 79 -13.93 9.37 -2.05
N VAL A 80 -12.79 9.00 -1.41
CA VAL A 80 -12.72 7.89 -0.45
C VAL A 80 -13.67 8.12 0.72
N LYS A 81 -13.69 9.32 1.30
CA LYS A 81 -14.60 9.68 2.41
C LYS A 81 -16.07 9.48 2.02
N ARG A 82 -16.46 9.88 0.79
CA ARG A 82 -17.82 9.76 0.29
C ARG A 82 -18.26 8.31 0.14
N ILE A 83 -17.37 7.43 -0.36
CA ILE A 83 -17.73 6.03 -0.65
C ILE A 83 -17.43 5.08 0.51
N ARG A 84 -16.68 5.51 1.52
CA ARG A 84 -16.28 4.66 2.65
C ARG A 84 -17.42 3.86 3.28
N PRO A 85 -18.65 4.40 3.46
CA PRO A 85 -19.77 3.63 4.00
C PRO A 85 -20.24 2.46 3.11
N GLN A 86 -19.80 2.38 1.86
CA GLN A 86 -20.17 1.35 0.88
C GLN A 86 -19.06 0.29 0.70
N ILE A 87 -17.96 0.41 1.44
CA ILE A 87 -16.77 -0.45 1.33
C ILE A 87 -16.56 -1.18 2.63
N ASP A 88 -16.61 -2.53 2.60
CA ASP A 88 -16.31 -3.39 3.75
C ASP A 88 -14.81 -3.69 3.84
N ALA A 89 -14.10 -3.72 2.71
CA ALA A 89 -12.67 -3.94 2.64
C ALA A 89 -11.87 -2.92 3.48
N VAL A 90 -10.73 -3.33 3.99
CA VAL A 90 -9.76 -2.42 4.61
C VAL A 90 -9.10 -1.57 3.52
N LEU A 91 -8.91 -0.28 3.76
CA LEU A 91 -8.27 0.61 2.80
C LEU A 91 -6.84 0.92 3.23
N ALA A 92 -5.92 0.81 2.29
CA ALA A 92 -4.56 1.31 2.37
C ALA A 92 -4.30 2.31 1.24
N VAL A 93 -3.46 3.30 1.46
CA VAL A 93 -2.96 4.16 0.38
C VAL A 93 -1.50 3.83 0.09
N MET A 94 -1.14 3.84 -1.19
CA MET A 94 0.24 3.70 -1.64
C MET A 94 0.64 4.99 -2.37
N THR A 95 1.75 5.58 -1.98
CA THR A 95 2.33 6.75 -2.61
C THR A 95 3.80 6.90 -2.22
N TYR A 96 4.44 7.95 -2.67
CA TYR A 96 5.85 8.25 -2.39
C TYR A 96 6.00 9.28 -1.27
N MET A 97 7.19 9.38 -0.69
CA MET A 97 7.45 10.31 0.41
C MET A 97 7.21 11.77 0.01
N ASN A 98 7.61 12.15 -1.21
CA ASN A 98 7.45 13.54 -1.65
C ASN A 98 6.00 14.06 -1.69
N PRO A 99 4.99 13.34 -2.26
CA PRO A 99 3.58 13.71 -2.14
C PRO A 99 3.11 13.89 -0.70
N ILE A 100 3.52 13.02 0.22
CA ILE A 100 3.17 13.11 1.64
C ILE A 100 3.80 14.35 2.27
N PHE A 101 5.10 14.57 2.02
CA PHE A 101 5.84 15.71 2.54
C PHE A 101 5.25 17.06 2.08
N VAL A 102 4.96 17.19 0.78
CA VAL A 102 4.36 18.40 0.22
C VAL A 102 2.95 18.65 0.77
N TYR A 103 2.17 17.58 1.00
CA TYR A 103 0.85 17.68 1.61
C TYR A 103 0.92 18.09 3.10
N GLY A 104 2.03 17.77 3.74
CA GLY A 104 2.28 17.84 5.18
C GLY A 104 1.97 16.50 5.86
N THR A 105 3.01 15.82 6.39
CA THR A 105 2.93 14.45 6.91
C THR A 105 1.80 14.29 7.95
N GLU A 106 1.74 15.17 8.96
CA GLU A 106 0.69 15.10 9.98
C GLU A 106 -0.71 15.30 9.39
N ARG A 107 -0.87 16.26 8.47
CA ARG A 107 -2.15 16.52 7.79
C ARG A 107 -2.56 15.31 6.94
N PHE A 108 -1.62 14.65 6.28
CA PHE A 108 -1.88 13.46 5.48
C PHE A 108 -2.40 12.31 6.36
N MET A 109 -1.75 12.04 7.50
CA MET A 109 -2.18 11.00 8.43
C MET A 109 -3.55 11.29 9.03
N ALA A 110 -3.82 12.56 9.38
CA ALA A 110 -5.13 12.98 9.84
C ALA A 110 -6.23 12.76 8.78
N LYS A 111 -5.94 13.03 7.52
CA LYS A 111 -6.87 12.77 6.40
C LYS A 111 -7.09 11.28 6.16
N CYS A 112 -6.05 10.45 6.27
CA CYS A 112 -6.20 9.00 6.22
C CYS A 112 -7.19 8.52 7.30
N GLN A 113 -7.03 8.96 8.55
CA GLN A 113 -7.96 8.63 9.63
C GLN A 113 -9.38 9.10 9.33
N GLU A 114 -9.55 10.36 8.90
CA GLU A 114 -10.86 10.95 8.57
C GLU A 114 -11.60 10.15 7.48
N CYS A 115 -10.85 9.59 6.51
CA CYS A 115 -11.39 8.80 5.41
C CYS A 115 -11.54 7.31 5.74
N GLY A 116 -11.15 6.85 6.95
CA GLY A 116 -11.20 5.44 7.34
C GLY A 116 -10.18 4.57 6.60
N ILE A 117 -9.05 5.16 6.18
CA ILE A 117 -7.87 4.47 5.67
C ILE A 117 -7.07 3.98 6.88
N SER A 118 -6.62 2.73 6.85
CA SER A 118 -5.97 2.07 7.99
C SER A 118 -4.44 1.99 7.87
N ALA A 119 -3.90 2.11 6.65
CA ALA A 119 -2.47 1.99 6.44
C ALA A 119 -1.96 2.87 5.30
N VAL A 120 -0.65 3.15 5.35
CA VAL A 120 0.11 3.77 4.26
C VAL A 120 1.29 2.88 3.86
N ILE A 121 1.55 2.82 2.55
CA ILE A 121 2.64 2.08 1.93
C ILE A 121 3.48 3.10 1.17
N VAL A 122 4.76 3.26 1.55
CA VAL A 122 5.66 4.28 1.00
C VAL A 122 6.96 3.61 0.56
N PRO A 123 7.05 3.20 -0.74
CA PRO A 123 8.14 2.35 -1.21
C PRO A 123 9.53 2.98 -1.19
N ASP A 124 9.61 4.30 -1.21
CA ASP A 124 10.86 5.07 -1.23
C ASP A 124 11.34 5.53 0.15
N THR A 125 10.65 5.14 1.23
CA THR A 125 11.10 5.44 2.60
C THR A 125 11.92 4.26 3.14
N PRO A 126 13.25 4.41 3.31
CA PRO A 126 14.07 3.37 3.91
C PRO A 126 13.75 3.20 5.40
N TYR A 127 14.10 2.04 5.93
CA TYR A 127 13.85 1.71 7.34
C TYR A 127 14.40 2.78 8.30
N GLU A 128 15.58 3.30 8.01
CA GLU A 128 16.28 4.30 8.83
C GLU A 128 15.54 5.64 8.91
N GLU A 129 14.71 5.95 7.92
CA GLU A 129 13.94 7.20 7.82
C GLU A 129 12.44 6.99 8.09
N LYS A 130 12.04 5.79 8.49
CA LYS A 130 10.63 5.46 8.77
C LYS A 130 10.00 6.42 9.79
N HIS A 131 10.80 6.99 10.70
CA HIS A 131 10.36 7.93 11.73
C HIS A 131 9.70 9.19 11.15
N GLU A 132 10.06 9.62 9.94
CA GLU A 132 9.40 10.73 9.23
C GLU A 132 7.89 10.52 9.06
N LEU A 133 7.45 9.26 9.08
CA LEU A 133 6.05 8.87 9.01
C LEU A 133 5.51 8.42 10.38
N THR A 134 6.27 7.60 11.12
CA THR A 134 5.77 6.96 12.35
C THR A 134 5.64 7.93 13.52
N ASP A 135 6.37 9.05 13.52
CA ASP A 135 6.20 10.12 14.51
C ASP A 135 4.78 10.72 14.48
N TYR A 136 4.07 10.58 13.37
CA TYR A 136 2.70 11.06 13.20
C TYR A 136 1.66 9.94 13.11
N SER A 137 1.97 8.83 12.44
CA SER A 137 1.01 7.79 12.11
C SER A 137 0.34 7.17 13.34
N GLY A 138 1.10 6.91 14.41
CA GLY A 138 0.60 6.35 15.65
C GLY A 138 -0.49 7.20 16.32
N LYS A 139 -0.39 8.54 16.23
CA LYS A 139 -1.39 9.48 16.76
C LYS A 139 -2.77 9.30 16.10
N TYR A 140 -2.76 8.92 14.81
CA TYR A 140 -3.97 8.77 14.00
C TYR A 140 -4.38 7.32 13.81
N GLY A 141 -3.64 6.36 14.39
CA GLY A 141 -3.91 4.93 14.28
C GLY A 141 -3.72 4.40 12.86
N ILE A 142 -2.75 4.94 12.12
CA ILE A 142 -2.40 4.52 10.75
C ILE A 142 -1.15 3.64 10.82
N ASP A 143 -1.23 2.43 10.27
CA ASP A 143 -0.06 1.56 10.15
C ASP A 143 0.83 2.01 8.99
N VAL A 144 2.13 2.15 9.23
CA VAL A 144 3.14 2.35 8.17
C VAL A 144 3.70 0.99 7.78
N ILE A 145 3.25 0.48 6.65
CA ILE A 145 3.58 -0.87 6.19
C ILE A 145 5.06 -0.97 5.84
N SER A 146 5.74 -1.92 6.45
CA SER A 146 7.15 -2.17 6.18
C SER A 146 7.32 -3.04 4.95
N LEU A 147 8.20 -2.60 4.02
CA LEU A 147 8.57 -3.38 2.85
C LEU A 147 9.89 -4.12 3.11
N ILE A 148 9.95 -5.38 2.69
CA ILE A 148 11.17 -6.15 2.65
C ILE A 148 11.43 -6.65 1.23
N ALA A 149 12.69 -6.57 0.81
CA ALA A 149 13.17 -7.07 -0.46
C ALA A 149 14.14 -8.24 -0.21
N PRO A 150 14.51 -9.04 -1.21
CA PRO A 150 15.48 -10.12 -1.08
C PRO A 150 16.91 -9.55 -0.86
N THR A 151 17.14 -9.04 0.35
CA THR A 151 18.39 -8.44 0.82
C THR A 151 19.04 -9.36 1.89
N SER A 152 19.88 -8.81 2.76
CA SER A 152 20.48 -9.59 3.84
C SER A 152 19.46 -10.07 4.87
N HIS A 153 19.64 -11.26 5.40
CA HIS A 153 18.77 -11.86 6.42
C HIS A 153 18.65 -10.98 7.67
N GLU A 154 19.74 -10.34 8.09
CA GLU A 154 19.76 -9.46 9.26
C GLU A 154 18.90 -8.21 9.03
N ARG A 155 18.94 -7.63 7.81
CA ARG A 155 18.09 -6.49 7.48
C ARG A 155 16.61 -6.85 7.49
N ILE A 156 16.25 -8.01 6.94
CA ILE A 156 14.86 -8.53 6.96
C ILE A 156 14.36 -8.66 8.40
N LYS A 157 15.16 -9.29 9.28
CA LYS A 157 14.81 -9.46 10.69
C LYS A 157 14.69 -8.12 11.43
N MET A 158 15.59 -7.19 11.15
CA MET A 158 15.58 -5.85 11.75
C MET A 158 14.28 -5.11 11.41
N ILE A 159 13.92 -5.07 10.14
CA ILE A 159 12.69 -4.43 9.66
C ILE A 159 11.45 -5.12 10.26
N ALA A 160 11.43 -6.47 10.25
CA ALA A 160 10.29 -7.25 10.73
C ALA A 160 9.99 -7.05 12.22
N LYS A 161 11.00 -6.81 13.07
CA LYS A 161 10.80 -6.58 14.51
C LYS A 161 9.90 -5.39 14.80
N GLU A 162 10.02 -4.33 14.02
CA GLU A 162 9.29 -3.08 14.20
C GLU A 162 8.09 -2.95 13.26
N ALA A 163 7.86 -3.93 12.37
CA ALA A 163 6.75 -3.88 11.43
C ALA A 163 5.39 -3.88 12.13
N GLU A 164 4.44 -3.13 11.59
CA GLU A 164 3.05 -3.03 12.03
C GLU A 164 2.12 -3.48 10.89
N GLY A 165 0.86 -3.79 11.23
CA GLY A 165 -0.12 -4.25 10.26
C GLY A 165 0.28 -5.58 9.62
N PHE A 166 0.98 -5.52 8.50
CA PHE A 166 1.58 -6.65 7.82
C PHE A 166 2.96 -6.29 7.25
N VAL A 167 3.71 -7.27 6.78
CA VAL A 167 4.97 -7.06 6.05
C VAL A 167 4.74 -7.26 4.57
N TYR A 168 5.10 -6.28 3.76
CA TYR A 168 5.03 -6.36 2.31
C TYR A 168 6.32 -6.98 1.76
N CYS A 169 6.22 -8.22 1.28
CA CYS A 169 7.35 -8.96 0.69
C CYS A 169 7.43 -8.65 -0.80
N VAL A 170 8.43 -7.88 -1.20
CA VAL A 170 8.72 -7.59 -2.60
C VAL A 170 9.37 -8.82 -3.24
N SER A 171 8.69 -9.48 -4.16
CA SER A 171 9.13 -10.75 -4.74
C SER A 171 10.32 -10.63 -5.71
N SER A 172 10.71 -9.42 -6.09
CA SER A 172 11.83 -9.19 -6.99
C SER A 172 12.45 -7.82 -6.81
N MET A 173 13.74 -7.71 -7.08
CA MET A 173 14.42 -6.42 -7.22
C MET A 173 13.99 -5.73 -8.51
N GLY A 174 13.58 -4.46 -8.45
CA GLY A 174 13.18 -3.64 -9.60
C GLY A 174 11.77 -3.05 -9.48
N VAL A 175 11.18 -2.67 -10.62
CA VAL A 175 9.89 -2.00 -10.69
C VAL A 175 8.71 -2.98 -10.79
N THR A 176 7.48 -2.48 -10.53
CA THR A 176 6.22 -3.23 -10.70
C THR A 176 6.06 -3.76 -12.13
N GLY A 177 5.36 -4.87 -12.28
CA GLY A 177 5.04 -5.44 -13.60
C GLY A 177 4.86 -6.95 -13.58
N VAL A 178 4.20 -7.48 -14.62
CA VAL A 178 4.00 -8.91 -14.81
C VAL A 178 5.34 -9.57 -15.11
N ARG A 179 5.62 -10.70 -14.45
CA ARG A 179 6.83 -11.51 -14.68
C ARG A 179 6.47 -12.95 -14.95
N SER A 180 7.22 -13.60 -15.82
CA SER A 180 7.04 -15.02 -16.15
C SER A 180 7.51 -15.96 -15.03
N GLU A 181 8.46 -15.51 -14.20
CA GLU A 181 9.01 -16.31 -13.11
C GLU A 181 9.36 -15.42 -11.91
N ILE A 182 9.04 -15.89 -10.70
CA ILE A 182 9.50 -15.33 -9.43
C ILE A 182 10.74 -16.13 -9.02
N THR A 183 11.93 -15.55 -9.18
CA THR A 183 13.21 -16.22 -8.87
C THR A 183 13.62 -16.11 -7.40
N THR A 184 12.95 -15.24 -6.64
CA THR A 184 13.22 -15.04 -5.21
C THR A 184 12.57 -16.14 -4.38
N ASP A 185 13.29 -16.71 -3.41
CA ASP A 185 12.69 -17.58 -2.39
C ASP A 185 11.88 -16.74 -1.38
N VAL A 186 10.63 -16.43 -1.78
CA VAL A 186 9.68 -15.70 -0.94
C VAL A 186 9.38 -16.50 0.33
N GLY A 187 9.40 -17.82 0.26
CA GLY A 187 9.21 -18.71 1.42
C GLY A 187 10.29 -18.50 2.48
N GLU A 188 11.54 -18.30 2.08
CA GLU A 188 12.62 -17.96 3.00
C GLU A 188 12.43 -16.59 3.65
N MET A 189 12.06 -15.57 2.87
CA MET A 189 11.76 -14.24 3.40
C MET A 189 10.66 -14.29 4.48
N VAL A 190 9.57 -15.01 4.20
CA VAL A 190 8.47 -15.18 5.16
C VAL A 190 8.95 -15.93 6.42
N ARG A 191 9.75 -17.00 6.28
CA ARG A 191 10.33 -17.72 7.44
C ARG A 191 11.20 -16.80 8.30
N LEU A 192 12.02 -15.94 7.69
CA LEU A 192 12.83 -14.96 8.41
C LEU A 192 11.98 -13.96 9.19
N VAL A 193 10.92 -13.41 8.58
CA VAL A 193 9.96 -12.53 9.26
C VAL A 193 9.33 -13.25 10.45
N LYS A 194 8.77 -14.44 10.21
CA LYS A 194 8.08 -15.25 11.24
C LYS A 194 9.01 -15.71 12.36
N SER A 195 10.32 -15.77 12.12
CA SER A 195 11.30 -16.14 13.16
C SER A 195 11.47 -15.05 14.23
N VAL A 196 11.06 -13.81 13.96
CA VAL A 196 11.24 -12.67 14.88
C VAL A 196 9.93 -12.00 15.30
N LYS A 197 8.88 -12.13 14.46
CA LYS A 197 7.57 -11.54 14.77
C LYS A 197 6.45 -12.36 14.11
N ASP A 198 5.41 -12.68 14.88
CA ASP A 198 4.20 -13.27 14.33
C ASP A 198 3.31 -12.15 13.74
N ILE A 199 3.56 -11.84 12.47
CA ILE A 199 2.88 -10.79 11.71
C ILE A 199 2.51 -11.34 10.33
N PRO A 200 1.35 -10.98 9.76
CA PRO A 200 1.01 -11.36 8.39
C PRO A 200 2.06 -10.87 7.38
N CYS A 201 2.22 -11.65 6.29
CA CYS A 201 3.07 -11.29 5.17
C CYS A 201 2.22 -11.29 3.89
N ALA A 202 2.27 -10.19 3.14
CA ALA A 202 1.70 -10.10 1.81
C ALA A 202 2.81 -10.15 0.76
N ILE A 203 2.54 -10.76 -0.37
CA ILE A 203 3.47 -10.87 -1.48
C ILE A 203 2.96 -9.98 -2.59
N GLY A 204 3.77 -9.04 -3.02
CA GLY A 204 3.48 -8.19 -4.18
C GLY A 204 4.53 -8.34 -5.27
N PHE A 205 4.21 -7.83 -6.45
CA PHE A 205 4.97 -7.88 -7.70
C PHE A 205 4.93 -9.25 -8.41
N GLY A 206 4.66 -9.21 -9.72
CA GLY A 206 4.74 -10.35 -10.62
C GLY A 206 3.67 -11.44 -10.41
N ILE A 207 2.65 -11.20 -9.59
CA ILE A 207 1.54 -12.13 -9.43
C ILE A 207 0.63 -12.00 -10.64
N SER A 208 0.49 -13.09 -11.42
CA SER A 208 -0.25 -13.11 -12.68
C SER A 208 -1.31 -14.22 -12.74
N THR A 209 -1.39 -15.07 -11.72
CA THR A 209 -2.36 -16.18 -11.60
C THR A 209 -2.88 -16.28 -10.18
N PRO A 210 -4.10 -16.84 -9.96
CA PRO A 210 -4.65 -17.11 -8.63
C PRO A 210 -3.78 -18.03 -7.79
#